data_5b4a878123c761099c51ce4223d9cfdd
#
_entry.id   5b4a878123c761099c51ce4223d9cfdd
#
_cell.length_a   1.000
_cell.length_b   1.000
_cell.length_c   1.000
_cell.angle_alpha   90.00
_cell.angle_beta   90.00
_cell.angle_gamma   90.00
#
_symmetry.space_group_name_H-M   'P 1'
#
loop_
_entity.id
_entity.type
_entity.pdbx_description
1 polymer ?
#
loop_
_entity_poly.entity_id
_entity_poly.type
_entity_poly.pdbx_seq_one_letter_code
_entity_poly.pdbx_strand_id
1 'polypeptide(L)'
;MKQSLFLAAAAACLLTACNGTATQDAACELERAKATLDTIYARYGVPENCLLRENHPFNADYKAGYLASEDQARPNPYSYLWPFSGTLSAASAILESDPSYRTVVDERVLPGLAEYLDTVRMPAAYSSYIHSAPASDRFYDDNVWLGIDFCDLYATTGDERYLESARMIWRFIESGMDDVLGGGIYWCEQKKHSKNTCSNAPGTVYALKLYAATKDPHYLEQGKALYAWTRERLEDTTDGLYFDNVSLDGNISRAKYAYNSGQMVQAGVLLYKATGEEHFLKEAQRTAAACYDFFFEEFTPEGGEVFRILRKGNVWFSAVMVRGLIELYGVDGNATYVDAVRRSLDYAWNHARDEYGLFETDFTGADRQSEKWLLTQAAMVEMYARIHRLGLTAGK
;
A
#
# COMPACT_ATOMS: atom_id res chain seq x y z
N MET A 1 28.16 -48.69 9.26
CA MET A 1 26.76 -48.38 9.57
C MET A 1 26.73 -47.28 10.64
N LYS A 2 26.54 -46.04 10.27
CA LYS A 2 26.30 -44.91 11.19
C LYS A 2 24.96 -44.31 10.80
N GLN A 3 23.96 -44.48 11.66
CA GLN A 3 22.65 -43.87 11.53
C GLN A 3 22.74 -42.39 11.95
N SER A 4 22.39 -41.48 11.05
CA SER A 4 22.22 -40.08 11.36
C SER A 4 20.76 -39.85 11.82
N LEU A 5 20.59 -39.46 13.07
CA LEU A 5 19.32 -38.96 13.60
C LEU A 5 19.09 -37.55 13.06
N PHE A 6 18.02 -37.36 12.32
CA PHE A 6 17.45 -36.02 12.05
C PHE A 6 16.56 -35.66 13.24
N LEU A 7 16.96 -34.63 14.00
CA LEU A 7 16.07 -33.95 14.95
C LEU A 7 15.15 -33.00 14.15
N ALA A 8 13.87 -33.34 14.11
CA ALA A 8 12.83 -32.43 13.72
C ALA A 8 12.53 -31.51 14.92
N ALA A 9 12.95 -30.25 14.85
CA ALA A 9 12.52 -29.21 15.80
C ALA A 9 11.10 -28.81 15.46
N ALA A 10 10.12 -29.28 16.21
CA ALA A 10 8.76 -28.76 16.19
C ALA A 10 8.76 -27.39 16.86
N ALA A 11 8.58 -26.33 16.06
CA ALA A 11 8.29 -25.00 16.58
C ALA A 11 6.87 -25.01 17.17
N ALA A 12 6.78 -25.11 18.48
CA ALA A 12 5.54 -24.90 19.21
C ALA A 12 5.21 -23.40 19.15
N CYS A 13 4.21 -23.00 18.36
CA CYS A 13 3.62 -21.68 18.43
C CYS A 13 2.97 -21.50 19.81
N LEU A 14 3.64 -20.73 20.66
CA LEU A 14 3.04 -20.23 21.90
C LEU A 14 1.98 -19.19 21.52
N LEU A 15 0.72 -19.60 21.50
CA LEU A 15 -0.43 -18.73 21.49
C LEU A 15 -0.54 -18.09 22.89
N THR A 16 0.18 -17.02 23.13
CA THR A 16 -0.07 -16.15 24.28
C THR A 16 -1.16 -15.15 23.88
N ALA A 17 -2.31 -15.26 24.51
CA ALA A 17 -3.34 -14.23 24.48
C ALA A 17 -2.73 -12.95 25.07
N CYS A 18 -2.59 -11.90 24.25
CA CYS A 18 -2.13 -10.60 24.70
C CYS A 18 -3.27 -9.92 25.49
N ASN A 19 -3.28 -10.05 26.80
CA ASN A 19 -4.05 -9.23 27.72
C ASN A 19 -3.03 -8.33 28.46
N GLY A 20 -2.89 -7.08 28.04
CA GLY A 20 -1.90 -6.22 28.64
C GLY A 20 -2.01 -4.73 28.27
N THR A 21 -1.30 -3.91 29.01
CA THR A 21 -1.21 -2.45 28.84
C THR A 21 -0.82 -2.03 27.41
N ALA A 22 -1.11 -0.83 26.99
CA ALA A 22 -0.91 -0.28 25.63
C ALA A 22 0.47 -0.59 25.01
N THR A 23 1.54 -0.73 25.80
CA THR A 23 2.89 -1.11 25.35
C THR A 23 3.01 -2.60 24.99
N GLN A 24 2.23 -3.48 25.60
CA GLN A 24 2.23 -4.92 25.33
C GLN A 24 1.40 -5.24 24.09
N ASP A 25 0.30 -4.51 23.86
CA ASP A 25 -0.51 -4.63 22.66
C ASP A 25 0.26 -4.15 21.43
N ALA A 26 1.01 -3.05 21.54
CA ALA A 26 1.86 -2.55 20.46
C ALA A 26 2.98 -3.53 20.09
N ALA A 27 3.63 -4.19 21.06
CA ALA A 27 4.62 -5.24 20.75
C ALA A 27 3.99 -6.41 19.98
N CYS A 28 2.73 -6.72 20.25
CA CYS A 28 1.98 -7.76 19.56
C CYS A 28 1.74 -7.43 18.08
N GLU A 29 1.41 -6.17 17.73
CA GLU A 29 1.17 -5.74 16.35
C GLU A 29 2.42 -5.90 15.47
N LEU A 30 3.61 -5.53 15.96
CA LEU A 30 4.87 -5.71 15.22
C LEU A 30 5.19 -7.18 15.00
N GLU A 31 5.02 -8.03 16.00
CA GLU A 31 5.26 -9.47 15.86
C GLU A 31 4.25 -10.12 14.90
N ARG A 32 3.00 -9.65 14.86
CA ARG A 32 2.02 -10.07 13.86
C ARG A 32 2.45 -9.67 12.44
N ALA A 33 2.97 -8.46 12.26
CA ALA A 33 3.52 -8.00 10.97
C ALA A 33 4.67 -8.90 10.52
N LYS A 34 5.65 -9.16 11.40
CA LYS A 34 6.80 -10.01 11.11
C LYS A 34 6.38 -11.45 10.76
N ALA A 35 5.54 -12.07 11.59
CA ALA A 35 5.04 -13.41 11.37
C ALA A 35 4.28 -13.55 10.03
N THR A 36 3.51 -12.54 9.65
CA THR A 36 2.81 -12.52 8.36
C THR A 36 3.78 -12.39 7.20
N LEU A 37 4.81 -11.53 7.31
CA LEU A 37 5.85 -11.40 6.29
C LEU A 37 6.66 -12.70 6.11
N ASP A 38 7.00 -13.39 7.21
CA ASP A 38 7.64 -14.69 7.17
C ASP A 38 6.75 -15.75 6.47
N THR A 39 5.45 -15.69 6.72
CA THR A 39 4.47 -16.56 6.05
C THR A 39 4.39 -16.24 4.54
N ILE A 40 4.47 -14.97 4.13
CA ILE A 40 4.55 -14.60 2.71
C ILE A 40 5.74 -15.30 2.06
N TYR A 41 6.94 -15.15 2.60
CA TYR A 41 8.13 -15.77 2.00
C TYR A 41 8.08 -17.30 2.02
N ALA A 42 7.49 -17.89 3.05
CA ALA A 42 7.33 -19.35 3.14
C ALA A 42 6.32 -19.92 2.13
N ARG A 43 5.26 -19.17 1.79
CA ARG A 43 4.15 -19.67 0.96
C ARG A 43 4.20 -19.21 -0.49
N TYR A 44 4.69 -18.00 -0.74
CA TYR A 44 4.75 -17.41 -2.08
C TYR A 44 6.16 -17.40 -2.66
N GLY A 45 7.19 -17.63 -1.85
CA GLY A 45 8.60 -17.63 -2.26
C GLY A 45 8.90 -18.67 -3.33
N VAL A 46 9.78 -18.29 -4.26
CA VAL A 46 10.32 -19.18 -5.27
C VAL A 46 11.77 -19.51 -4.89
N PRO A 47 12.13 -20.80 -4.71
CA PRO A 47 13.42 -21.18 -4.12
C PRO A 47 14.64 -20.69 -4.91
N GLU A 48 14.49 -20.49 -6.23
CA GLU A 48 15.60 -20.20 -7.13
C GLU A 48 15.95 -18.71 -7.23
N ASN A 49 15.06 -17.82 -6.72
CA ASN A 49 15.24 -16.39 -6.85
C ASN A 49 14.49 -15.61 -5.75
N CYS A 50 14.51 -14.26 -5.82
CA CYS A 50 13.80 -13.38 -4.89
C CYS A 50 12.37 -13.02 -5.33
N LEU A 51 11.84 -13.68 -6.36
CA LEU A 51 10.47 -13.44 -6.84
C LEU A 51 9.44 -14.22 -6.01
N LEU A 52 8.19 -13.79 -6.09
CA LEU A 52 7.07 -14.38 -5.37
C LEU A 52 5.98 -14.84 -6.35
N ARG A 53 5.21 -15.83 -5.94
CA ARG A 53 3.97 -16.24 -6.62
C ARG A 53 2.89 -15.20 -6.37
N GLU A 54 1.92 -15.13 -7.28
CA GLU A 54 0.80 -14.18 -7.14
C GLU A 54 -0.22 -14.65 -6.08
N ASN A 55 -0.49 -15.96 -6.06
CA ASN A 55 -1.49 -16.57 -5.19
C ASN A 55 -0.94 -17.78 -4.41
N HIS A 56 -1.56 -18.07 -3.30
CA HIS A 56 -1.39 -19.33 -2.57
C HIS A 56 -2.76 -19.98 -2.31
N PRO A 57 -2.95 -21.29 -2.64
CA PRO A 57 -2.03 -22.14 -3.41
C PRO A 57 -1.69 -21.57 -4.79
N PHE A 58 -0.51 -21.92 -5.33
CA PHE A 58 -0.13 -21.47 -6.66
C PHE A 58 -1.10 -22.01 -7.73
N ASN A 59 -1.67 -21.10 -8.51
CA ASN A 59 -2.55 -21.42 -9.63
C ASN A 59 -1.83 -21.08 -10.94
N ALA A 60 -1.45 -22.12 -11.70
CA ALA A 60 -0.72 -21.96 -12.96
C ALA A 60 -1.58 -21.34 -14.08
N ASP A 61 -2.89 -21.37 -13.94
CA ASP A 61 -3.85 -20.83 -14.94
C ASP A 61 -4.38 -19.45 -14.56
N TYR A 62 -3.90 -18.87 -13.42
CA TYR A 62 -4.35 -17.56 -12.96
C TYR A 62 -4.08 -16.47 -13.98
N LYS A 63 -5.08 -15.63 -14.20
CA LYS A 63 -4.98 -14.43 -15.05
C LYS A 63 -5.40 -13.20 -14.26
N ALA A 64 -4.51 -12.22 -14.20
CA ALA A 64 -4.79 -10.96 -13.52
C ALA A 64 -5.89 -10.17 -14.22
N GLY A 65 -6.92 -9.75 -13.47
CA GLY A 65 -8.03 -8.95 -14.00
C GLY A 65 -7.85 -7.43 -13.85
N TYR A 66 -6.68 -6.96 -13.41
CA TYR A 66 -6.41 -5.55 -13.11
C TYR A 66 -5.46 -4.86 -14.09
N LEU A 67 -5.08 -5.53 -15.19
CA LEU A 67 -4.22 -4.98 -16.24
C LEU A 67 -5.00 -4.10 -17.22
N ALA A 68 -4.28 -3.26 -17.97
CA ALA A 68 -4.89 -2.32 -18.93
C ALA A 68 -5.56 -3.00 -20.13
N SER A 69 -5.28 -4.28 -20.39
CA SER A 69 -5.98 -5.11 -21.38
C SER A 69 -5.91 -6.58 -21.03
N GLU A 70 -6.93 -7.33 -21.44
CA GLU A 70 -6.98 -8.78 -21.28
C GLU A 70 -5.83 -9.51 -22.01
N ASP A 71 -5.31 -8.95 -23.11
CA ASP A 71 -4.18 -9.49 -23.86
C ASP A 71 -2.88 -9.58 -23.04
N GLN A 72 -2.74 -8.76 -22.00
CA GLN A 72 -1.61 -8.80 -21.08
C GLN A 72 -1.79 -9.83 -19.98
N ALA A 73 -3.03 -10.24 -19.70
CA ALA A 73 -3.36 -11.21 -18.66
C ALA A 73 -3.00 -12.64 -19.10
N ARG A 74 -1.75 -13.03 -18.84
CA ARG A 74 -1.23 -14.38 -19.14
C ARG A 74 -1.01 -15.15 -17.84
N PRO A 75 -1.13 -16.47 -17.85
CA PRO A 75 -0.64 -17.29 -16.76
C PRO A 75 0.86 -17.08 -16.58
N ASN A 76 1.29 -16.70 -15.40
CA ASN A 76 2.68 -16.39 -15.10
C ASN A 76 3.18 -17.17 -13.88
N PRO A 77 4.46 -17.60 -13.87
CA PRO A 77 5.04 -18.26 -12.72
C PRO A 77 5.29 -17.30 -11.55
N TYR A 78 5.33 -16.00 -11.76
CA TYR A 78 5.58 -14.97 -10.74
C TYR A 78 4.45 -13.96 -10.70
N SER A 79 4.36 -13.23 -9.60
CA SER A 79 3.41 -12.11 -9.46
C SER A 79 3.73 -10.98 -10.44
N TYR A 80 2.71 -10.21 -10.77
CA TYR A 80 2.91 -8.91 -11.40
C TYR A 80 3.54 -7.91 -10.41
N LEU A 81 4.00 -6.78 -10.94
CA LEU A 81 4.65 -5.72 -10.16
C LEU A 81 3.79 -5.23 -8.99
N TRP A 82 2.51 -4.92 -9.24
CA TRP A 82 1.65 -4.38 -8.19
C TRP A 82 1.56 -5.29 -6.96
N PRO A 83 1.20 -6.59 -7.05
CA PRO A 83 1.24 -7.46 -5.87
C PRO A 83 2.63 -7.62 -5.26
N PHE A 84 3.69 -7.67 -6.08
CA PHE A 84 5.06 -7.75 -5.58
C PHE A 84 5.45 -6.48 -4.80
N SER A 85 5.11 -5.29 -5.31
CA SER A 85 5.46 -4.00 -4.69
C SER A 85 4.89 -3.85 -3.27
N GLY A 86 3.76 -4.51 -2.98
CA GLY A 86 3.22 -4.57 -1.62
C GLY A 86 4.21 -5.11 -0.58
N THR A 87 5.15 -5.98 -1.00
CA THR A 87 6.20 -6.49 -0.09
C THR A 87 7.24 -5.42 0.25
N LEU A 88 7.50 -4.46 -0.64
CA LEU A 88 8.33 -3.30 -0.33
C LEU A 88 7.66 -2.42 0.71
N SER A 89 6.39 -2.09 0.53
CA SER A 89 5.59 -1.33 1.51
C SER A 89 5.58 -2.03 2.88
N ALA A 90 5.37 -3.35 2.89
CA ALA A 90 5.34 -4.19 4.09
C ALA A 90 6.68 -4.18 4.84
N ALA A 91 7.78 -4.50 4.14
CA ALA A 91 9.11 -4.55 4.74
C ALA A 91 9.59 -3.17 5.19
N SER A 92 9.30 -2.12 4.42
CA SER A 92 9.60 -0.72 4.77
C SER A 92 8.88 -0.29 6.05
N ALA A 93 7.59 -0.64 6.19
CA ALA A 93 6.82 -0.31 7.39
C ALA A 93 7.36 -1.02 8.65
N ILE A 94 7.83 -2.27 8.55
CA ILE A 94 8.50 -2.95 9.67
C ILE A 94 9.84 -2.28 9.98
N LEU A 95 10.63 -1.94 8.94
CA LEU A 95 11.95 -1.30 9.09
C LEU A 95 11.87 0.02 9.86
N GLU A 96 10.78 0.77 9.75
CA GLU A 96 10.56 1.99 10.54
C GLU A 96 10.61 1.76 12.07
N SER A 97 10.31 0.52 12.53
CA SER A 97 10.29 0.13 13.94
C SER A 97 11.40 -0.86 14.31
N ASP A 98 11.90 -1.64 13.34
CA ASP A 98 12.96 -2.63 13.54
C ASP A 98 14.05 -2.50 12.46
N PRO A 99 15.18 -1.82 12.77
CA PRO A 99 16.27 -1.61 11.83
C PRO A 99 16.89 -2.90 11.25
N SER A 100 16.71 -4.07 11.88
CA SER A 100 17.23 -5.35 11.36
C SER A 100 16.56 -5.77 10.06
N TYR A 101 15.33 -5.26 9.79
CA TYR A 101 14.59 -5.52 8.55
C TYR A 101 15.20 -4.86 7.31
N ARG A 102 16.22 -4.01 7.48
CA ARG A 102 17.01 -3.52 6.35
C ARG A 102 17.59 -4.67 5.52
N THR A 103 18.04 -5.74 6.16
CA THR A 103 18.52 -6.96 5.47
C THR A 103 17.42 -7.58 4.60
N VAL A 104 16.17 -7.61 5.09
CA VAL A 104 15.04 -8.14 4.31
C VAL A 104 14.80 -7.26 3.07
N VAL A 105 14.82 -5.93 3.23
CA VAL A 105 14.67 -4.99 2.12
C VAL A 105 15.81 -5.17 1.11
N ASP A 106 17.06 -5.10 1.55
CA ASP A 106 18.23 -5.07 0.65
C ASP A 106 18.53 -6.43 0.00
N GLU A 107 18.26 -7.56 0.67
CA GLU A 107 18.67 -8.89 0.20
C GLU A 107 17.53 -9.75 -0.38
N ARG A 108 16.26 -9.37 -0.13
CA ARG A 108 15.12 -10.12 -0.64
C ARG A 108 14.19 -9.27 -1.52
N VAL A 109 13.75 -8.11 -1.01
CA VAL A 109 12.75 -7.30 -1.72
C VAL A 109 13.37 -6.61 -2.93
N LEU A 110 14.46 -5.86 -2.75
CA LEU A 110 15.07 -5.09 -3.83
C LEU A 110 15.65 -5.96 -4.96
N PRO A 111 16.31 -7.11 -4.71
CA PRO A 111 16.72 -8.00 -5.79
C PRO A 111 15.55 -8.54 -6.62
N GLY A 112 14.42 -8.91 -5.97
CA GLY A 112 13.22 -9.32 -6.67
C GLY A 112 12.59 -8.17 -7.45
N LEU A 113 12.53 -6.97 -6.87
CA LEU A 113 12.00 -5.78 -7.53
C LEU A 113 12.83 -5.38 -8.76
N ALA A 114 14.15 -5.59 -8.73
CA ALA A 114 15.05 -5.27 -9.85
C ALA A 114 14.67 -6.05 -11.12
N GLU A 115 14.04 -7.24 -11.00
CA GLU A 115 13.57 -8.02 -12.16
C GLU A 115 12.46 -7.29 -12.97
N TYR A 116 11.77 -6.32 -12.38
CA TYR A 116 10.73 -5.53 -13.04
C TYR A 116 11.27 -4.22 -13.64
N LEU A 117 12.53 -3.85 -13.36
CA LEU A 117 13.08 -2.58 -13.81
C LEU A 117 13.40 -2.61 -15.32
N ASP A 118 12.73 -1.74 -16.06
CA ASP A 118 12.96 -1.51 -17.49
C ASP A 118 13.85 -0.27 -17.69
N THR A 119 15.08 -0.52 -18.10
CA THR A 119 16.07 0.51 -18.45
C THR A 119 16.23 0.66 -19.97
N VAL A 120 15.48 -0.11 -20.77
CA VAL A 120 15.54 -0.04 -22.24
C VAL A 120 14.66 1.10 -22.74
N ARG A 121 13.45 1.20 -22.23
CA ARG A 121 12.54 2.32 -22.52
C ARG A 121 12.86 3.49 -21.58
N MET A 122 12.95 4.69 -22.16
CA MET A 122 13.26 5.89 -21.38
C MET A 122 12.04 6.79 -21.20
N PRO A 123 11.86 7.44 -20.05
CA PRO A 123 12.64 7.30 -18.81
C PRO A 123 12.59 5.89 -18.24
N ALA A 124 13.65 5.46 -17.52
CA ALA A 124 13.66 4.17 -16.84
C ALA A 124 12.53 4.10 -15.81
N ALA A 125 11.84 2.95 -15.73
CA ALA A 125 10.72 2.71 -14.83
C ALA A 125 10.48 1.22 -14.62
N TYR A 126 9.62 0.87 -13.67
CA TYR A 126 9.24 -0.51 -13.44
C TYR A 126 8.08 -0.90 -14.36
N SER A 127 8.22 -2.04 -15.04
CA SER A 127 7.20 -2.66 -15.89
C SER A 127 6.26 -3.52 -15.05
N SER A 128 5.05 -3.75 -15.54
CA SER A 128 4.04 -4.57 -14.83
C SER A 128 4.46 -6.04 -14.66
N TYR A 129 5.45 -6.51 -15.44
CA TYR A 129 6.01 -7.86 -15.31
C TYR A 129 7.53 -7.87 -15.52
N ILE A 130 8.20 -8.97 -15.18
CA ILE A 130 9.65 -9.10 -15.18
C ILE A 130 10.28 -8.88 -16.56
N HIS A 131 11.47 -8.30 -16.60
CA HIS A 131 12.17 -7.93 -17.85
C HIS A 131 12.65 -9.12 -18.70
N SER A 132 12.78 -10.31 -18.10
CA SER A 132 13.13 -11.54 -18.83
C SER A 132 11.96 -12.13 -19.63
N ALA A 133 10.72 -11.66 -19.40
CA ALA A 133 9.54 -11.96 -20.18
C ALA A 133 9.37 -10.96 -21.34
N PRO A 134 8.41 -11.19 -22.29
CA PRO A 134 8.06 -10.19 -23.27
C PRO A 134 7.67 -8.85 -22.62
N ALA A 135 8.02 -7.74 -23.28
CA ALA A 135 7.76 -6.40 -22.77
C ALA A 135 6.29 -6.22 -22.36
N SER A 136 6.08 -5.73 -21.16
CA SER A 136 4.76 -5.46 -20.58
C SER A 136 4.49 -3.96 -20.46
N ASP A 137 3.25 -3.59 -20.15
CA ASP A 137 2.86 -2.21 -19.93
C ASP A 137 3.58 -1.62 -18.70
N ARG A 138 3.77 -0.30 -18.69
CA ARG A 138 4.26 0.44 -17.53
C ARG A 138 3.14 1.34 -17.02
N PHE A 139 2.76 1.12 -15.77
CA PHE A 139 1.72 1.88 -15.12
C PHE A 139 2.33 3.01 -14.28
N TYR A 140 1.76 4.20 -14.39
CA TYR A 140 2.24 5.34 -13.62
C TYR A 140 1.95 5.17 -12.14
N ASP A 141 0.76 4.67 -11.77
CA ASP A 141 0.39 4.41 -10.37
C ASP A 141 1.27 3.33 -9.72
N ASP A 142 1.56 2.19 -10.39
CA ASP A 142 2.49 1.17 -9.87
C ASP A 142 3.84 1.80 -9.50
N ASN A 143 4.35 2.68 -10.36
CA ASN A 143 5.61 3.38 -10.13
C ASN A 143 5.51 4.45 -9.05
N VAL A 144 4.37 5.15 -8.92
CA VAL A 144 4.13 6.11 -7.84
C VAL A 144 4.22 5.44 -6.48
N TRP A 145 3.63 4.24 -6.32
CA TRP A 145 3.68 3.50 -5.06
C TRP A 145 5.11 3.16 -4.67
N LEU A 146 5.91 2.67 -5.61
CA LEU A 146 7.34 2.42 -5.38
C LEU A 146 8.10 3.69 -5.01
N GLY A 147 7.82 4.79 -5.69
CA GLY A 147 8.44 6.08 -5.41
C GLY A 147 8.16 6.59 -4.01
N ILE A 148 6.92 6.41 -3.51
CA ILE A 148 6.53 6.72 -2.12
C ILE A 148 7.36 5.87 -1.15
N ASP A 149 7.41 4.55 -1.37
CA ASP A 149 8.13 3.63 -0.50
C ASP A 149 9.65 3.91 -0.49
N PHE A 150 10.24 4.27 -1.63
CA PHE A 150 11.64 4.70 -1.67
C PHE A 150 11.89 6.02 -0.92
N CYS A 151 10.96 6.96 -0.95
CA CYS A 151 11.05 8.16 -0.10
C CYS A 151 10.97 7.82 1.38
N ASP A 152 10.11 6.88 1.78
CA ASP A 152 9.98 6.43 3.17
C ASP A 152 11.23 5.68 3.63
N LEU A 153 11.81 4.84 2.79
CA LEU A 153 13.10 4.18 3.04
C LEU A 153 14.23 5.20 3.23
N TYR A 154 14.29 6.23 2.38
CA TYR A 154 15.27 7.32 2.55
C TYR A 154 15.05 8.06 3.86
N ALA A 155 13.83 8.44 4.18
CA ALA A 155 13.49 9.14 5.42
C ALA A 155 13.86 8.32 6.67
N THR A 156 13.72 6.99 6.61
CA THR A 156 14.02 6.08 7.71
C THR A 156 15.52 5.81 7.88
N THR A 157 16.25 5.70 6.76
CA THR A 157 17.64 5.19 6.76
C THR A 157 18.70 6.24 6.46
N GLY A 158 18.34 7.34 5.79
CA GLY A 158 19.29 8.33 5.26
C GLY A 158 20.13 7.82 4.08
N ASP A 159 19.81 6.66 3.50
CA ASP A 159 20.58 6.07 2.39
C ASP A 159 20.20 6.71 1.06
N GLU A 160 21.13 7.45 0.45
CA GLU A 160 20.91 8.17 -0.80
C GLU A 160 20.51 7.28 -1.99
N ARG A 161 20.84 5.98 -1.96
CA ARG A 161 20.41 5.04 -3.02
C ARG A 161 18.89 5.01 -3.18
N TYR A 162 18.16 5.12 -2.07
CA TYR A 162 16.69 5.14 -2.11
C TYR A 162 16.16 6.46 -2.68
N LEU A 163 16.78 7.59 -2.33
CA LEU A 163 16.40 8.88 -2.90
C LEU A 163 16.70 8.95 -4.41
N GLU A 164 17.82 8.37 -4.85
CA GLU A 164 18.15 8.28 -6.29
C GLU A 164 17.12 7.42 -7.04
N SER A 165 16.68 6.29 -6.46
CA SER A 165 15.60 5.47 -7.03
C SER A 165 14.28 6.24 -7.09
N ALA A 166 13.93 6.98 -6.05
CA ALA A 166 12.76 7.87 -6.05
C ALA A 166 12.87 8.93 -7.16
N ARG A 167 14.01 9.61 -7.30
CA ARG A 167 14.20 10.60 -8.38
C ARG A 167 14.16 9.98 -9.78
N MET A 168 14.65 8.76 -9.93
CA MET A 168 14.57 8.03 -11.22
C MET A 168 13.09 7.80 -11.59
N ILE A 169 12.31 7.29 -10.67
CA ILE A 169 10.88 7.04 -10.89
C ILE A 169 10.13 8.35 -11.16
N TRP A 170 10.46 9.44 -10.43
CA TRP A 170 9.78 10.72 -10.64
C TRP A 170 9.91 11.23 -12.08
N ARG A 171 11.08 11.06 -12.71
CA ARG A 171 11.25 11.41 -14.14
C ARG A 171 10.30 10.64 -15.06
N PHE A 172 9.99 9.39 -14.72
CA PHE A 172 8.97 8.63 -15.43
C PHE A 172 7.57 9.19 -15.17
N ILE A 173 7.24 9.53 -13.92
CA ILE A 173 5.94 10.13 -13.57
C ILE A 173 5.72 11.44 -14.35
N GLU A 174 6.72 12.31 -14.42
CA GLU A 174 6.63 13.56 -15.20
C GLU A 174 6.35 13.31 -16.68
N SER A 175 6.86 12.24 -17.27
CA SER A 175 6.56 11.86 -18.66
C SER A 175 5.10 11.48 -18.91
N GLY A 176 4.37 11.19 -17.84
CA GLY A 176 2.93 10.90 -17.84
C GLY A 176 2.04 12.11 -17.63
N MET A 177 2.61 13.31 -17.56
CA MET A 177 1.88 14.56 -17.39
C MET A 177 1.80 15.32 -18.71
N ASP A 178 0.67 15.95 -18.95
CA ASP A 178 0.47 16.89 -20.07
C ASP A 178 -0.72 17.82 -19.77
N ASP A 179 -1.04 18.74 -20.69
CA ASP A 179 -2.11 19.71 -20.53
C ASP A 179 -3.50 19.17 -20.90
N VAL A 180 -3.61 17.91 -21.35
CA VAL A 180 -4.91 17.28 -21.64
C VAL A 180 -5.72 17.21 -20.35
N LEU A 181 -6.97 17.63 -20.38
CA LEU A 181 -7.84 17.81 -19.20
C LEU A 181 -7.30 18.83 -18.18
N GLY A 182 -6.39 19.73 -18.59
CA GLY A 182 -5.82 20.76 -17.73
C GLY A 182 -4.75 20.27 -16.76
N GLY A 183 -4.08 19.15 -17.04
CA GLY A 183 -3.03 18.57 -16.20
C GLY A 183 -3.29 17.12 -15.82
N GLY A 184 -2.60 16.67 -14.76
CA GLY A 184 -2.73 15.33 -14.19
C GLY A 184 -1.91 14.25 -14.89
N ILE A 185 -1.76 13.11 -14.21
CA ILE A 185 -0.98 11.96 -14.62
C ILE A 185 -1.88 10.92 -15.27
N TYR A 186 -1.49 10.35 -16.40
CA TYR A 186 -2.14 9.19 -17.01
C TYR A 186 -2.04 7.95 -16.12
N TRP A 187 -2.87 6.93 -16.40
CA TRP A 187 -2.80 5.65 -15.70
C TRP A 187 -1.72 4.73 -16.29
N CYS A 188 -1.71 4.56 -17.61
CA CYS A 188 -0.81 3.63 -18.31
C CYS A 188 -0.07 4.35 -19.42
N GLU A 189 1.25 4.14 -19.53
CA GLU A 189 2.10 4.78 -20.55
C GLU A 189 1.69 4.36 -21.97
N GLN A 190 1.43 3.07 -22.20
CA GLN A 190 1.09 2.52 -23.51
C GLN A 190 -0.36 2.77 -23.90
N LYS A 191 -1.22 3.14 -22.92
CA LYS A 191 -2.67 3.30 -23.09
C LYS A 191 -3.16 4.56 -22.39
N LYS A 192 -2.86 5.71 -23.00
CA LYS A 192 -3.24 7.02 -22.47
C LYS A 192 -4.72 7.32 -22.72
N HIS A 193 -5.62 6.55 -22.11
CA HIS A 193 -7.08 6.68 -22.29
C HIS A 193 -7.76 7.44 -21.14
N SER A 194 -7.15 7.47 -19.98
CA SER A 194 -7.69 8.11 -18.77
C SER A 194 -6.61 8.66 -17.87
N LYS A 195 -7.02 9.62 -17.01
CA LYS A 195 -6.25 10.08 -15.86
C LYS A 195 -7.01 9.68 -14.60
N ASN A 196 -6.35 8.87 -13.77
CA ASN A 196 -6.97 8.16 -12.66
C ASN A 196 -6.59 8.80 -11.32
N THR A 197 -7.49 8.73 -10.35
CA THR A 197 -7.21 9.19 -8.98
C THR A 197 -6.03 8.40 -8.38
N CYS A 198 -5.92 7.09 -8.68
CA CYS A 198 -4.82 6.24 -8.21
C CYS A 198 -3.43 6.64 -8.72
N SER A 199 -3.33 7.42 -9.80
CA SER A 199 -2.06 8.00 -10.26
C SER A 199 -1.83 9.39 -9.64
N ASN A 200 -2.88 10.20 -9.53
CA ASN A 200 -2.80 11.62 -9.22
C ASN A 200 -2.78 11.93 -7.73
N ALA A 201 -3.65 11.32 -6.93
CA ALA A 201 -3.67 11.50 -5.48
C ALA A 201 -2.36 10.99 -4.83
N PRO A 202 -1.89 9.75 -5.08
CA PRO A 202 -0.59 9.32 -4.57
C PRO A 202 0.58 10.01 -5.29
N GLY A 203 0.43 10.48 -6.53
CA GLY A 203 1.40 11.36 -7.21
C GLY A 203 1.63 12.65 -6.43
N THR A 204 0.56 13.22 -5.84
CA THR A 204 0.66 14.35 -4.92
C THR A 204 1.48 13.99 -3.67
N VAL A 205 1.15 12.87 -3.02
CA VAL A 205 1.88 12.39 -1.84
C VAL A 205 3.36 12.19 -2.16
N TYR A 206 3.65 11.58 -3.29
CA TYR A 206 5.01 11.32 -3.75
C TYR A 206 5.80 12.61 -3.96
N ALA A 207 5.24 13.59 -4.68
CA ALA A 207 5.87 14.90 -4.86
C ALA A 207 6.18 15.56 -3.51
N LEU A 208 5.23 15.53 -2.56
CA LEU A 208 5.42 16.14 -1.24
C LEU A 208 6.47 15.42 -0.38
N LYS A 209 6.59 14.09 -0.51
CA LYS A 209 7.68 13.32 0.13
C LYS A 209 9.05 13.64 -0.49
N LEU A 210 9.13 13.80 -1.81
CA LEU A 210 10.35 14.30 -2.47
C LEU A 210 10.69 15.71 -2.02
N TYR A 211 9.71 16.61 -1.89
CA TYR A 211 9.91 17.94 -1.31
C TYR A 211 10.43 17.86 0.12
N ALA A 212 9.85 16.99 0.95
CA ALA A 212 10.31 16.80 2.32
C ALA A 212 11.78 16.34 2.40
N ALA A 213 12.18 15.45 1.49
CA ALA A 213 13.53 14.89 1.40
C ALA A 213 14.56 15.88 0.83
N THR A 214 14.18 16.67 -0.20
CA THR A 214 15.14 17.46 -0.98
C THR A 214 15.06 18.96 -0.72
N LYS A 215 13.93 19.46 -0.25
CA LYS A 215 13.56 20.88 -0.16
C LYS A 215 13.53 21.61 -1.51
N ASP A 216 13.52 20.87 -2.62
CA ASP A 216 13.38 21.44 -3.95
C ASP A 216 11.94 21.93 -4.17
N PRO A 217 11.71 23.23 -4.39
CA PRO A 217 10.38 23.80 -4.54
C PRO A 217 9.61 23.26 -5.76
N HIS A 218 10.30 22.70 -6.76
CA HIS A 218 9.67 22.05 -7.91
C HIS A 218 8.67 20.98 -7.46
N TYR A 219 9.07 20.11 -6.52
CA TYR A 219 8.18 19.03 -6.03
C TYR A 219 6.97 19.57 -5.24
N LEU A 220 7.13 20.67 -4.51
CA LEU A 220 5.99 21.29 -3.80
C LEU A 220 4.96 21.84 -4.80
N GLU A 221 5.43 22.52 -5.84
CA GLU A 221 4.54 23.08 -6.89
C GLU A 221 3.85 21.95 -7.67
N GLN A 222 4.55 20.87 -8.01
CA GLN A 222 3.94 19.70 -8.63
C GLN A 222 2.89 19.06 -7.71
N GLY A 223 3.18 18.92 -6.42
CA GLY A 223 2.23 18.40 -5.43
C GLY A 223 0.96 19.25 -5.34
N LYS A 224 1.10 20.58 -5.27
CA LYS A 224 -0.05 21.51 -5.28
C LYS A 224 -0.88 21.39 -6.55
N ALA A 225 -0.23 21.32 -7.71
CA ALA A 225 -0.91 21.20 -9.00
C ALA A 225 -1.70 19.90 -9.14
N LEU A 226 -1.10 18.76 -8.76
CA LEU A 226 -1.76 17.46 -8.78
C LEU A 226 -2.92 17.36 -7.79
N TYR A 227 -2.76 17.92 -6.58
CA TYR A 227 -3.82 17.99 -5.59
C TYR A 227 -5.04 18.79 -6.12
N ALA A 228 -4.78 20.00 -6.64
CA ALA A 228 -5.81 20.86 -7.15
C ALA A 228 -6.53 20.21 -8.34
N TRP A 229 -5.79 19.61 -9.28
CA TRP A 229 -6.35 18.92 -10.43
C TRP A 229 -7.22 17.74 -10.01
N THR A 230 -6.73 16.88 -9.09
CA THR A 230 -7.47 15.71 -8.61
C THR A 230 -8.77 16.13 -7.95
N ARG A 231 -8.72 17.16 -7.12
CA ARG A 231 -9.88 17.70 -6.45
C ARG A 231 -10.89 18.30 -7.42
N GLU A 232 -10.45 19.14 -8.37
CA GLU A 232 -11.34 19.76 -9.34
C GLU A 232 -12.04 18.76 -10.24
N ARG A 233 -11.33 17.69 -10.66
CA ARG A 233 -11.82 16.74 -11.66
C ARG A 233 -12.54 15.52 -11.10
N LEU A 234 -12.16 15.08 -9.92
CA LEU A 234 -12.53 13.76 -9.42
C LEU A 234 -13.16 13.76 -8.02
N GLU A 235 -13.29 14.91 -7.35
CA GLU A 235 -14.02 14.97 -6.08
C GLU A 235 -15.54 14.84 -6.33
N ASP A 236 -16.20 13.92 -5.59
CA ASP A 236 -17.64 13.93 -5.43
C ASP A 236 -18.01 14.91 -4.31
N THR A 237 -18.46 16.09 -4.71
CA THR A 237 -18.84 17.14 -3.76
C THR A 237 -20.06 16.79 -2.90
N THR A 238 -20.79 15.70 -3.23
CA THR A 238 -21.98 15.30 -2.48
C THR A 238 -21.64 14.57 -1.19
N ASP A 239 -20.49 13.84 -1.15
CA ASP A 239 -20.06 13.10 0.03
C ASP A 239 -18.59 13.32 0.40
N GLY A 240 -17.80 14.02 -0.44
CA GLY A 240 -16.40 14.33 -0.16
C GLY A 240 -15.41 13.20 -0.44
N LEU A 241 -15.86 12.14 -1.13
CA LEU A 241 -15.00 11.07 -1.63
C LEU A 241 -14.56 11.35 -3.07
N TYR A 242 -13.65 10.51 -3.59
CA TYR A 242 -13.10 10.70 -4.93
C TYR A 242 -13.51 9.57 -5.87
N PHE A 243 -13.93 9.94 -7.08
CA PHE A 243 -14.20 9.04 -8.19
C PHE A 243 -12.92 8.37 -8.70
N ASP A 244 -13.07 7.29 -9.45
CA ASP A 244 -11.95 6.49 -9.92
C ASP A 244 -11.11 7.21 -10.99
N ASN A 245 -11.72 7.64 -12.09
CA ASN A 245 -10.98 8.24 -13.19
C ASN A 245 -11.86 9.14 -14.06
N VAL A 246 -11.19 9.93 -14.90
CA VAL A 246 -11.79 10.65 -16.01
C VAL A 246 -11.13 10.23 -17.32
N SER A 247 -11.93 9.81 -18.33
CA SER A 247 -11.45 9.53 -19.68
C SER A 247 -11.20 10.82 -20.46
N LEU A 248 -10.43 10.75 -21.56
CA LEU A 248 -10.01 11.94 -22.30
C LEU A 248 -11.16 12.69 -22.97
N ASP A 249 -12.31 12.07 -23.14
CA ASP A 249 -13.56 12.68 -23.60
C ASP A 249 -14.39 13.33 -22.47
N GLY A 250 -13.86 13.32 -21.23
CA GLY A 250 -14.47 13.93 -20.06
C GLY A 250 -15.46 13.05 -19.30
N ASN A 251 -15.66 11.79 -19.68
CA ASN A 251 -16.54 10.89 -18.94
C ASN A 251 -15.87 10.44 -17.63
N ILE A 252 -16.62 10.48 -16.52
CA ILE A 252 -16.13 10.15 -15.18
C ILE A 252 -16.63 8.76 -14.78
N SER A 253 -15.69 7.85 -14.46
CA SER A 253 -15.98 6.60 -13.75
C SER A 253 -16.24 6.91 -12.28
N ARG A 254 -17.50 6.71 -11.84
CA ARG A 254 -17.97 7.10 -10.50
C ARG A 254 -17.74 6.04 -9.42
N ALA A 255 -16.97 4.99 -9.71
CA ALA A 255 -16.55 4.04 -8.69
C ALA A 255 -15.73 4.76 -7.62
N LYS A 256 -15.86 4.34 -6.37
CA LYS A 256 -15.15 4.90 -5.20
C LYS A 256 -14.35 3.81 -4.52
N TYR A 257 -13.06 4.05 -4.41
CA TYR A 257 -12.12 3.11 -3.79
C TYR A 257 -11.41 3.77 -2.62
N ALA A 258 -11.17 3.00 -1.55
CA ALA A 258 -10.62 3.50 -0.30
C ALA A 258 -9.26 4.20 -0.49
N TYR A 259 -8.38 3.62 -1.31
CA TYR A 259 -7.04 4.17 -1.56
C TYR A 259 -7.08 5.56 -2.22
N ASN A 260 -8.03 5.81 -3.12
CA ASN A 260 -8.18 7.09 -3.82
C ASN A 260 -8.44 8.24 -2.84
N SER A 261 -9.48 8.10 -2.01
CA SER A 261 -9.85 9.12 -1.02
C SER A 261 -8.84 9.19 0.13
N GLY A 262 -8.32 8.02 0.58
CA GLY A 262 -7.30 7.97 1.62
C GLY A 262 -5.99 8.67 1.24
N GLN A 263 -5.59 8.61 -0.04
CA GLN A 263 -4.42 9.35 -0.52
C GLN A 263 -4.67 10.87 -0.61
N MET A 264 -5.89 11.30 -0.86
CA MET A 264 -6.24 12.72 -0.77
C MET A 264 -6.23 13.23 0.67
N VAL A 265 -6.59 12.38 1.66
CA VAL A 265 -6.38 12.70 3.08
C VAL A 265 -4.90 12.89 3.37
N GLN A 266 -4.04 11.94 2.96
CA GLN A 266 -2.59 12.04 3.19
C GLN A 266 -1.99 13.26 2.49
N ALA A 267 -2.37 13.52 1.23
CA ALA A 267 -1.92 14.66 0.46
C ALA A 267 -2.29 15.99 1.13
N GLY A 268 -3.53 16.13 1.60
CA GLY A 268 -3.98 17.33 2.32
C GLY A 268 -3.19 17.58 3.59
N VAL A 269 -2.93 16.54 4.39
CA VAL A 269 -2.11 16.66 5.61
C VAL A 269 -0.67 17.05 5.28
N LEU A 270 -0.06 16.45 4.24
CA LEU A 270 1.30 16.79 3.83
C LEU A 270 1.41 18.21 3.28
N LEU A 271 0.40 18.70 2.54
CA LEU A 271 0.32 20.08 2.09
C LEU A 271 0.21 21.04 3.28
N TYR A 272 -0.66 20.74 4.25
CA TYR A 272 -0.74 21.52 5.48
C TYR A 272 0.62 21.60 6.20
N LYS A 273 1.30 20.47 6.36
CA LYS A 273 2.65 20.44 6.98
C LYS A 273 3.69 21.25 6.19
N ALA A 274 3.59 21.27 4.88
CA ALA A 274 4.53 21.96 4.00
C ALA A 274 4.28 23.47 3.91
N THR A 275 3.02 23.93 4.00
CA THR A 275 2.62 25.31 3.72
C THR A 275 2.08 26.07 4.93
N GLY A 276 1.55 25.37 5.94
CA GLY A 276 0.82 25.97 7.06
C GLY A 276 -0.62 26.41 6.72
N GLU A 277 -1.12 26.10 5.51
CA GLU A 277 -2.42 26.54 5.05
C GLU A 277 -3.55 25.66 5.58
N GLU A 278 -4.32 26.16 6.55
CA GLU A 278 -5.37 25.46 7.31
C GLU A 278 -6.46 24.78 6.46
N HIS A 279 -6.73 25.29 5.25
CA HIS A 279 -7.76 24.72 4.39
C HIS A 279 -7.43 23.28 3.97
N PHE A 280 -6.15 22.94 3.76
CA PHE A 280 -5.73 21.58 3.43
C PHE A 280 -6.04 20.58 4.57
N LEU A 281 -5.80 21.00 5.83
CA LEU A 281 -6.14 20.16 6.98
C LEU A 281 -7.65 19.94 7.09
N LYS A 282 -8.45 21.00 6.92
CA LYS A 282 -9.92 20.90 6.98
C LYS A 282 -10.48 19.99 5.88
N GLU A 283 -9.92 20.06 4.68
CA GLU A 283 -10.30 19.16 3.59
C GLU A 283 -9.91 17.70 3.88
N ALA A 284 -8.72 17.46 4.41
CA ALA A 284 -8.30 16.13 4.84
C ALA A 284 -9.22 15.56 5.91
N GLN A 285 -9.59 16.34 6.92
CA GLN A 285 -10.52 15.94 7.97
C GLN A 285 -11.91 15.59 7.42
N ARG A 286 -12.45 16.41 6.49
CA ARG A 286 -13.74 16.15 5.83
C ARG A 286 -13.69 14.84 5.03
N THR A 287 -12.66 14.63 4.23
CA THR A 287 -12.51 13.42 3.43
C THR A 287 -12.26 12.18 4.32
N ALA A 288 -11.53 12.31 5.42
CA ALA A 288 -11.34 11.21 6.38
C ALA A 288 -12.65 10.79 7.05
N ALA A 289 -13.51 11.74 7.44
CA ALA A 289 -14.85 11.44 7.95
C ALA A 289 -15.69 10.70 6.90
N ALA A 290 -15.69 11.14 5.65
CA ALA A 290 -16.35 10.47 4.55
C ALA A 290 -15.81 9.05 4.29
N CYS A 291 -14.49 8.86 4.37
CA CYS A 291 -13.86 7.53 4.30
C CYS A 291 -14.35 6.61 5.42
N TYR A 292 -14.43 7.13 6.63
CA TYR A 292 -14.91 6.36 7.79
C TYR A 292 -16.38 5.93 7.65
N ASP A 293 -17.21 6.83 7.13
CA ASP A 293 -18.63 6.52 6.91
C ASP A 293 -18.85 5.51 5.79
N PHE A 294 -18.03 5.56 4.73
CA PHE A 294 -18.25 4.76 3.54
C PHE A 294 -17.50 3.41 3.55
N PHE A 295 -16.23 3.38 4.03
CA PHE A 295 -15.37 2.19 3.97
C PHE A 295 -15.29 1.39 5.27
N PHE A 296 -16.02 1.82 6.30
CA PHE A 296 -16.24 1.03 7.51
C PHE A 296 -17.74 0.74 7.64
N GLU A 297 -18.06 -0.31 8.40
CA GLU A 297 -19.44 -0.68 8.71
C GLU A 297 -19.57 -1.09 10.17
N GLU A 298 -20.79 -1.01 10.70
CA GLU A 298 -21.08 -1.51 12.04
C GLU A 298 -21.02 -3.03 12.03
N PHE A 299 -20.30 -3.57 13.00
CA PHE A 299 -20.14 -5.00 13.18
C PHE A 299 -20.31 -5.37 14.65
N THR A 300 -21.07 -6.43 14.90
CA THR A 300 -21.29 -6.96 16.25
C THR A 300 -20.79 -8.41 16.27
N PRO A 301 -19.63 -8.68 16.89
CA PRO A 301 -19.17 -10.05 17.08
C PRO A 301 -20.08 -10.83 18.02
N GLU A 302 -20.09 -12.15 17.89
CA GLU A 302 -20.88 -13.00 18.79
C GLU A 302 -20.45 -12.78 20.25
N GLY A 303 -21.44 -12.37 21.10
CA GLY A 303 -21.21 -12.08 22.52
C GLY A 303 -20.36 -10.82 22.81
N GLY A 304 -20.04 -10.01 21.80
CA GLY A 304 -19.22 -8.80 21.94
C GLY A 304 -19.97 -7.49 21.75
N GLU A 305 -19.27 -6.40 21.92
CA GLU A 305 -19.78 -5.04 21.70
C GLU A 305 -19.68 -4.63 20.22
N VAL A 306 -20.65 -3.82 19.76
CA VAL A 306 -20.65 -3.25 18.43
C VAL A 306 -19.43 -2.34 18.21
N PHE A 307 -18.81 -2.43 17.04
CA PHE A 307 -17.77 -1.50 16.62
C PHE A 307 -17.78 -1.32 15.09
N ARG A 308 -17.04 -0.34 14.59
CA ARG A 308 -16.87 -0.16 13.16
C ARG A 308 -15.68 -0.97 12.68
N ILE A 309 -15.92 -1.86 11.71
CA ILE A 309 -14.90 -2.70 11.07
C ILE A 309 -14.66 -2.24 9.62
N LEU A 310 -13.46 -2.42 9.12
CA LEU A 310 -13.15 -2.23 7.70
C LEU A 310 -14.03 -3.14 6.85
N ARG A 311 -14.69 -2.57 5.84
CA ARG A 311 -15.53 -3.33 4.91
C ARG A 311 -14.69 -4.30 4.10
N LYS A 312 -15.29 -5.45 3.80
CA LYS A 312 -14.76 -6.41 2.83
C LYS A 312 -14.45 -5.74 1.50
N GLY A 313 -13.29 -6.07 0.91
CA GLY A 313 -12.87 -5.56 -0.38
C GLY A 313 -11.40 -5.82 -0.67
N ASN A 314 -10.81 -4.98 -1.50
CA ASN A 314 -9.37 -5.03 -1.71
C ASN A 314 -8.66 -4.48 -0.46
N VAL A 315 -7.99 -5.38 0.28
CA VAL A 315 -7.34 -5.05 1.56
C VAL A 315 -6.20 -4.04 1.37
N TRP A 316 -5.51 -4.08 0.23
CA TRP A 316 -4.48 -3.09 -0.06
C TRP A 316 -5.05 -1.68 -0.23
N PHE A 317 -6.25 -1.54 -0.82
CA PHE A 317 -6.93 -0.25 -0.87
C PHE A 317 -7.20 0.30 0.53
N SER A 318 -7.57 -0.58 1.46
CA SER A 318 -7.74 -0.20 2.87
C SER A 318 -6.41 0.19 3.51
N ALA A 319 -5.33 -0.56 3.27
CA ALA A 319 -4.00 -0.24 3.82
C ALA A 319 -3.50 1.14 3.34
N VAL A 320 -3.71 1.47 2.08
CA VAL A 320 -3.35 2.79 1.54
C VAL A 320 -4.22 3.91 2.14
N MET A 321 -5.52 3.68 2.36
CA MET A 321 -6.38 4.61 3.10
C MET A 321 -5.85 4.83 4.52
N VAL A 322 -5.46 3.77 5.19
CA VAL A 322 -4.92 3.81 6.56
C VAL A 322 -3.67 4.67 6.66
N ARG A 323 -2.81 4.73 5.62
CA ARG A 323 -1.67 5.69 5.57
C ARG A 323 -2.16 7.13 5.78
N GLY A 324 -3.24 7.53 5.11
CA GLY A 324 -3.83 8.86 5.24
C GLY A 324 -4.43 9.11 6.61
N LEU A 325 -5.15 8.14 7.16
CA LEU A 325 -5.76 8.25 8.50
C LEU A 325 -4.70 8.35 9.61
N ILE A 326 -3.59 7.63 9.49
CA ILE A 326 -2.44 7.72 10.39
C ILE A 326 -1.76 9.08 10.30
N GLU A 327 -1.56 9.59 9.08
CA GLU A 327 -0.95 10.90 8.85
C GLU A 327 -1.78 12.03 9.48
N LEU A 328 -3.13 11.93 9.35
CA LEU A 328 -4.07 12.87 9.93
C LEU A 328 -4.06 12.80 11.46
N TYR A 329 -4.12 11.60 12.04
CA TYR A 329 -4.01 11.39 13.49
C TYR A 329 -2.77 12.04 14.09
N GLY A 330 -1.64 11.99 13.40
CA GLY A 330 -0.38 12.62 13.81
C GLY A 330 -0.44 14.15 13.89
N VAL A 331 -1.50 14.79 13.35
CA VAL A 331 -1.69 16.26 13.35
C VAL A 331 -2.85 16.68 14.24
N ASP A 332 -4.00 15.99 14.17
CA ASP A 332 -5.21 16.41 14.88
C ASP A 332 -5.51 15.61 16.16
N GLY A 333 -4.80 14.49 16.37
CA GLY A 333 -4.96 13.64 17.56
C GLY A 333 -6.29 12.89 17.63
N ASN A 334 -7.11 12.90 16.56
CA ASN A 334 -8.37 12.19 16.53
C ASN A 334 -8.18 10.69 16.34
N ALA A 335 -8.24 9.92 17.41
CA ALA A 335 -8.01 8.48 17.42
C ALA A 335 -9.15 7.65 16.79
N THR A 336 -10.33 8.22 16.53
CA THR A 336 -11.53 7.49 16.09
C THR A 336 -11.26 6.52 14.96
N TYR A 337 -10.53 6.98 13.94
CA TYR A 337 -10.30 6.19 12.73
C TYR A 337 -9.24 5.11 12.95
N VAL A 338 -8.14 5.47 13.60
CA VAL A 338 -7.02 4.53 13.86
C VAL A 338 -7.41 3.47 14.88
N ASP A 339 -8.27 3.78 15.84
CA ASP A 339 -8.83 2.79 16.79
C ASP A 339 -9.77 1.81 16.09
N ALA A 340 -10.59 2.27 15.14
CA ALA A 340 -11.42 1.37 14.33
C ALA A 340 -10.57 0.44 13.45
N VAL A 341 -9.48 0.94 12.88
CA VAL A 341 -8.49 0.12 12.15
C VAL A 341 -7.88 -0.92 13.08
N ARG A 342 -7.38 -0.51 14.28
CA ARG A 342 -6.79 -1.43 15.25
C ARG A 342 -7.77 -2.55 15.64
N ARG A 343 -9.03 -2.22 15.94
CA ARG A 343 -10.07 -3.20 16.26
C ARG A 343 -10.34 -4.15 15.08
N SER A 344 -10.33 -3.63 13.84
CA SER A 344 -10.49 -4.45 12.63
C SER A 344 -9.35 -5.46 12.49
N LEU A 345 -8.11 -5.01 12.69
CA LEU A 345 -6.91 -5.85 12.62
C LEU A 345 -6.87 -6.91 13.73
N ASP A 346 -7.24 -6.54 14.97
CA ASP A 346 -7.30 -7.47 16.09
C ASP A 346 -8.34 -8.56 15.85
N TYR A 347 -9.51 -8.17 15.33
CA TYR A 347 -10.55 -9.13 14.99
C TYR A 347 -10.10 -10.07 13.85
N ALA A 348 -9.53 -9.51 12.78
CA ALA A 348 -9.04 -10.29 11.64
C ALA A 348 -7.94 -11.28 12.03
N TRP A 349 -7.05 -10.91 12.96
CA TRP A 349 -6.00 -11.82 13.44
C TRP A 349 -6.57 -13.11 14.01
N ASN A 350 -7.68 -13.02 14.73
CA ASN A 350 -8.29 -14.14 15.42
C ASN A 350 -9.32 -14.89 14.59
N HIS A 351 -9.94 -14.26 13.58
CA HIS A 351 -11.11 -14.79 12.88
C HIS A 351 -10.98 -14.88 11.36
N ALA A 352 -10.09 -14.09 10.73
CA ALA A 352 -10.02 -13.96 9.29
C ALA A 352 -8.69 -14.51 8.71
N ARG A 353 -8.19 -15.62 9.25
CA ARG A 353 -7.01 -16.33 8.75
C ARG A 353 -7.32 -17.79 8.48
N ASP A 354 -6.62 -18.37 7.50
CA ASP A 354 -6.66 -19.81 7.24
C ASP A 354 -5.67 -20.59 8.14
N GLU A 355 -5.59 -21.90 7.93
CA GLU A 355 -4.69 -22.80 8.67
C GLU A 355 -3.19 -22.52 8.44
N TYR A 356 -2.84 -21.77 7.39
CA TYR A 356 -1.47 -21.34 7.10
C TYR A 356 -1.16 -19.96 7.69
N GLY A 357 -2.16 -19.29 8.29
CA GLY A 357 -2.02 -17.93 8.81
C GLY A 357 -2.21 -16.82 7.79
N LEU A 358 -2.69 -17.16 6.58
CA LEU A 358 -2.98 -16.20 5.51
C LEU A 358 -4.35 -15.57 5.68
N PHE A 359 -4.44 -14.27 5.44
CA PHE A 359 -5.65 -13.47 5.66
C PHE A 359 -6.65 -13.57 4.51
N GLU A 360 -7.93 -13.46 4.89
CA GLU A 360 -9.05 -13.25 3.99
C GLU A 360 -9.17 -11.78 3.56
N THR A 361 -9.99 -11.50 2.55
CA THR A 361 -10.34 -10.13 2.16
C THR A 361 -11.48 -9.55 3.00
N ASP A 362 -12.16 -10.38 3.75
CA ASP A 362 -13.20 -10.04 4.71
C ASP A 362 -12.62 -10.07 6.13
N PHE A 363 -12.50 -8.90 6.77
CA PHE A 363 -11.96 -8.76 8.12
C PHE A 363 -12.77 -9.50 9.18
N THR A 364 -14.04 -9.83 8.90
CA THR A 364 -14.88 -10.66 9.80
C THR A 364 -14.54 -12.14 9.71
N GLY A 365 -13.90 -12.59 8.61
CA GLY A 365 -13.62 -13.99 8.33
C GLY A 365 -14.85 -14.82 7.93
N ALA A 366 -15.99 -14.19 7.70
CA ALA A 366 -17.21 -14.86 7.26
C ALA A 366 -17.13 -15.34 5.81
N ASP A 367 -16.43 -14.58 4.95
CA ASP A 367 -16.18 -14.96 3.58
C ASP A 367 -14.73 -15.43 3.40
N ARG A 368 -14.58 -16.67 2.92
CA ARG A 368 -13.28 -17.32 2.81
C ARG A 368 -12.98 -17.64 1.36
N GLN A 369 -11.82 -17.17 0.87
CA GLN A 369 -11.35 -17.45 -0.47
C GLN A 369 -10.51 -18.73 -0.49
N SER A 370 -10.62 -19.51 -1.58
CA SER A 370 -9.78 -20.68 -1.82
C SER A 370 -8.34 -20.33 -2.18
N GLU A 371 -8.14 -19.16 -2.81
CA GLU A 371 -6.83 -18.63 -3.18
C GLU A 371 -6.59 -17.33 -2.43
N LYS A 372 -5.40 -17.19 -1.84
CA LYS A 372 -4.98 -16.00 -1.11
C LYS A 372 -4.04 -15.18 -1.98
N TRP A 373 -4.41 -13.95 -2.27
CA TRP A 373 -3.61 -13.04 -3.07
C TRP A 373 -2.45 -12.45 -2.26
N LEU A 374 -1.25 -12.42 -2.86
CA LEU A 374 -0.03 -11.89 -2.26
C LEU A 374 -0.23 -10.47 -1.70
N LEU A 375 -0.86 -9.60 -2.49
CA LEU A 375 -1.04 -8.20 -2.11
C LEU A 375 -1.91 -8.03 -0.86
N THR A 376 -2.92 -8.90 -0.66
CA THR A 376 -3.71 -8.92 0.57
C THR A 376 -2.83 -9.17 1.79
N GLN A 377 -1.91 -10.13 1.70
CA GLN A 377 -1.03 -10.48 2.81
C GLN A 377 -0.04 -9.35 3.12
N ALA A 378 0.56 -8.77 2.08
CA ALA A 378 1.47 -7.63 2.21
C ALA A 378 0.78 -6.39 2.83
N ALA A 379 -0.47 -6.12 2.43
CA ALA A 379 -1.29 -5.05 3.00
C ALA A 379 -1.55 -5.24 4.51
N MET A 380 -1.82 -6.47 4.94
CA MET A 380 -1.99 -6.77 6.37
C MET A 380 -0.69 -6.55 7.15
N VAL A 381 0.46 -6.98 6.61
CA VAL A 381 1.78 -6.68 7.22
C VAL A 381 1.95 -5.18 7.41
N GLU A 382 1.73 -4.40 6.35
CA GLU A 382 1.88 -2.95 6.39
C GLU A 382 0.99 -2.30 7.46
N MET A 383 -0.30 -2.67 7.49
CA MET A 383 -1.23 -2.10 8.47
C MET A 383 -0.81 -2.40 9.91
N TYR A 384 -0.44 -3.65 10.22
CA TYR A 384 0.04 -4.01 11.56
C TYR A 384 1.28 -3.21 11.95
N ALA A 385 2.29 -3.12 11.06
CA ALA A 385 3.52 -2.39 11.33
C ALA A 385 3.28 -0.89 11.55
N ARG A 386 2.42 -0.27 10.74
CA ARG A 386 2.10 1.17 10.87
C ARG A 386 1.27 1.47 12.12
N ILE A 387 0.32 0.61 12.49
CA ILE A 387 -0.47 0.76 13.72
C ILE A 387 0.41 0.57 14.97
N HIS A 388 1.35 -0.39 14.94
CA HIS A 388 2.36 -0.54 16.00
C HIS A 388 3.10 0.78 16.29
N ARG A 389 3.54 1.47 15.23
CA ARG A 389 4.30 2.73 15.37
C ARG A 389 3.51 3.83 16.10
N LEU A 390 2.18 3.87 15.97
CA LEU A 390 1.34 4.81 16.72
C LEU A 390 1.39 4.57 18.23
N GLY A 391 1.42 3.31 18.65
CA GLY A 391 1.57 2.94 20.07
C GLY A 391 2.88 3.43 20.69
N LEU A 392 3.95 3.50 19.89
CA LEU A 392 5.25 4.02 20.35
C LEU A 392 5.29 5.56 20.46
N THR A 393 4.47 6.26 19.70
CA THR A 393 4.44 7.74 19.70
C THR A 393 3.49 8.33 20.75
N ALA A 394 2.46 7.60 21.15
CA ALA A 394 1.51 8.03 22.20
C ALA A 394 2.13 8.04 23.62
N GLY A 395 3.30 7.44 23.81
CA GLY A 395 4.04 7.37 25.08
C GLY A 395 5.13 8.43 25.25
N LYS A 396 5.27 9.40 24.32
CA LYS A 396 6.18 10.55 24.41
C LYS A 396 5.40 11.84 24.55
#